data_5ca78f846944a5257841a6f9b6334d0f
#
_entry.id   5ca78f846944a5257841a6f9b6334d0f
#
_cell.length_a   1.000
_cell.length_b   1.000
_cell.length_c   1.000
_cell.angle_alpha   90.00
_cell.angle_beta   90.00
_cell.angle_gamma   90.00
#
_symmetry.space_group_name_H-M   'P 1'
#
loop_
_entity.id
_entity.type
_entity.pdbx_description
1 polymer ?
#
loop_
_entity_poly.entity_id
_entity_poly.type
_entity_poly.pdbx_seq_one_letter_code
_entity_poly.pdbx_strand_id
1 'polypeptide(L)'
;MISKSDRRNKIKARIRGRISGTQERPRLCVFRSNKQIYAQVIDDIAGNTLVSASSKGITEGNKSEIAAKVGEAVAKKAIEAGITTVVFDRNGFLFHGRVKSLADGARKGGLKF
;
A
#
# COMPACT_ATOMS: atom_id res chain seq x y z
N MET A 1 -21.84 7.21 19.44
CA MET A 1 -20.39 7.38 19.24
C MET A 1 -19.92 6.52 18.08
N ILE A 2 -19.13 7.09 17.18
CA ILE A 2 -18.60 6.36 16.01
C ILE A 2 -17.39 5.54 16.46
N SER A 3 -17.36 4.24 16.16
CA SER A 3 -16.23 3.37 16.45
C SER A 3 -15.02 3.69 15.57
N LYS A 4 -13.85 3.18 15.93
CA LYS A 4 -12.64 3.33 15.10
C LYS A 4 -12.83 2.68 13.73
N SER A 5 -13.50 1.52 13.68
CA SER A 5 -13.78 0.84 12.41
C SER A 5 -14.71 1.65 11.51
N ASP A 6 -15.75 2.24 12.09
CA ASP A 6 -16.68 3.09 11.33
C ASP A 6 -15.99 4.34 10.79
N ARG A 7 -15.14 4.96 11.61
CA ARG A 7 -14.36 6.13 11.19
C ARG A 7 -13.43 5.80 10.03
N ARG A 8 -12.71 4.68 10.13
CA ARG A 8 -11.81 4.23 9.06
C ARG A 8 -12.58 3.92 7.78
N ASN A 9 -13.73 3.27 7.87
CA ASN A 9 -14.55 2.95 6.71
C ASN A 9 -15.05 4.21 6.00
N LYS A 10 -15.40 5.26 6.74
CA LYS A 10 -15.79 6.54 6.15
C LYS A 10 -14.64 7.20 5.41
N ILE A 11 -13.44 7.20 6.01
CA ILE A 11 -12.24 7.73 5.38
C ILE A 11 -11.90 6.94 4.13
N LYS A 12 -11.94 5.61 4.21
CA LYS A 12 -11.69 4.70 3.10
C LYS A 12 -12.63 4.96 1.93
N ALA A 13 -13.94 5.08 2.18
CA ALA A 13 -14.94 5.37 1.16
C ALA A 13 -14.67 6.71 0.49
N ARG A 14 -14.32 7.74 1.25
CA ARG A 14 -13.99 9.06 0.73
C ARG A 14 -12.76 9.03 -0.16
N ILE A 15 -11.72 8.32 0.24
CA ILE A 15 -10.48 8.16 -0.55
C ILE A 15 -10.80 7.41 -1.84
N ARG A 16 -11.53 6.31 -1.77
CA ARG A 16 -11.88 5.49 -2.93
C ARG A 16 -12.75 6.24 -3.93
N GLY A 17 -13.53 7.22 -3.48
CA GLY A 17 -14.28 8.08 -4.37
C GLY A 17 -13.41 8.97 -5.24
N ARG A 18 -12.15 9.17 -4.87
CA ARG A 18 -11.18 10.01 -5.60
C ARG A 18 -10.10 9.21 -6.31
N ILE A 19 -9.83 7.99 -5.85
CA ILE A 19 -8.73 7.16 -6.32
C ILE A 19 -9.29 5.90 -6.98
N SER A 20 -8.91 5.68 -8.22
CA SER A 20 -9.21 4.44 -8.93
C SER A 20 -7.95 4.02 -9.69
N GLY A 21 -7.54 2.75 -9.52
CA GLY A 21 -6.38 2.21 -10.22
C GLY A 21 -6.74 1.75 -11.61
N THR A 22 -5.86 2.02 -12.58
CA THR A 22 -5.98 1.54 -13.95
C THR A 22 -4.74 0.71 -14.28
N GLN A 23 -4.72 0.08 -15.46
CA GLN A 23 -3.55 -0.68 -15.90
C GLN A 23 -2.30 0.22 -16.02
N GLU A 24 -2.48 1.44 -16.51
CA GLU A 24 -1.39 2.41 -16.69
C GLU A 24 -0.95 3.02 -15.37
N ARG A 25 -1.89 3.18 -14.43
CA ARG A 25 -1.64 3.78 -13.13
C ARG A 25 -2.41 3.02 -12.05
N PRO A 26 -1.91 1.82 -11.71
CA PRO A 26 -2.59 0.97 -10.73
C PRO A 26 -2.61 1.59 -9.34
N ARG A 27 -3.45 1.06 -8.48
CA ARG A 27 -3.59 1.51 -7.11
C ARG A 27 -2.68 0.71 -6.19
N LEU A 28 -1.78 1.39 -5.50
CA LEU A 28 -0.97 0.78 -4.44
C LEU A 28 -1.75 0.84 -3.14
N CYS A 29 -2.30 -0.28 -2.72
CA CYS A 29 -3.14 -0.40 -1.54
C CYS A 29 -2.36 -1.00 -0.38
N VAL A 30 -2.47 -0.39 0.80
CA VAL A 30 -1.82 -0.85 2.03
C VAL A 30 -2.86 -1.40 2.98
N PHE A 31 -2.55 -2.50 3.62
CA PHE A 31 -3.33 -3.05 4.73
C PHE A 31 -2.40 -3.41 5.87
N ARG A 32 -2.75 -3.04 7.10
CA ARG A 32 -1.98 -3.43 8.27
C ARG A 32 -2.88 -4.04 9.35
N SER A 33 -2.33 -5.02 10.06
CA SER A 33 -2.86 -5.54 11.32
C SER A 33 -1.84 -5.23 12.42
N ASN A 34 -2.13 -5.69 13.65
CA ASN A 34 -1.18 -5.48 14.76
C ASN A 34 0.19 -6.09 14.50
N LYS A 35 0.26 -7.22 13.81
CA LYS A 35 1.50 -7.98 13.60
C LYS A 35 2.08 -7.85 12.21
N GLN A 36 1.25 -7.58 11.21
CA GLN A 36 1.67 -7.66 9.80
C GLN A 36 1.29 -6.41 9.03
N ILE A 37 1.99 -6.17 7.93
CA ILE A 37 1.64 -5.14 6.97
C ILE A 37 1.74 -5.73 5.56
N TYR A 38 0.82 -5.34 4.68
CA TYR A 38 0.69 -5.86 3.32
C TYR A 38 0.59 -4.71 2.34
N ALA A 39 1.10 -4.92 1.14
CA ALA A 39 0.95 -3.99 0.04
C ALA A 39 0.53 -4.74 -1.21
N GLN A 40 -0.41 -4.18 -1.96
CA GLN A 40 -0.90 -4.74 -3.22
C GLN A 40 -0.98 -3.65 -4.27
N VAL A 41 -0.60 -3.97 -5.49
CA VAL A 41 -0.78 -3.10 -6.66
C VAL A 41 -1.93 -3.68 -7.46
N ILE A 42 -3.02 -2.93 -7.58
CA ILE A 42 -4.30 -3.42 -8.09
C ILE A 42 -4.74 -2.63 -9.32
N ASP A 43 -5.15 -3.35 -10.36
CA ASP A 43 -5.88 -2.79 -11.49
C ASP A 43 -7.38 -2.93 -11.19
N ASP A 44 -8.02 -1.82 -10.84
CA ASP A 44 -9.44 -1.81 -10.45
C ASP A 44 -10.38 -2.07 -11.62
N ILE A 45 -9.95 -1.76 -12.85
CA ILE A 45 -10.78 -1.97 -14.04
C ILE A 45 -10.86 -3.47 -14.38
N ALA A 46 -9.72 -4.14 -14.35
CA ALA A 46 -9.67 -5.59 -14.60
C ALA A 46 -10.02 -6.41 -13.35
N GLY A 47 -9.98 -5.79 -12.16
CA GLY A 47 -10.22 -6.48 -10.90
C GLY A 47 -9.09 -7.41 -10.48
N ASN A 48 -7.87 -7.16 -10.94
CA ASN A 48 -6.71 -8.03 -10.70
C ASN A 48 -5.69 -7.37 -9.78
N THR A 49 -5.12 -8.17 -8.87
CA THR A 49 -3.92 -7.79 -8.13
C THR A 49 -2.70 -8.13 -8.99
N LEU A 50 -1.96 -7.11 -9.39
CA LEU A 50 -0.83 -7.25 -10.29
C LEU A 50 0.43 -7.74 -9.57
N VAL A 51 0.74 -7.16 -8.42
CA VAL A 51 1.85 -7.58 -7.55
C VAL A 51 1.45 -7.39 -6.10
N SER A 52 2.09 -8.13 -5.21
CA SER A 52 1.85 -8.01 -3.77
C SER A 52 3.12 -8.30 -2.99
N ALA A 53 3.19 -7.77 -1.77
CA ALA A 53 4.26 -8.05 -0.82
C ALA A 53 3.69 -7.99 0.60
N SER A 54 4.32 -8.70 1.52
CA SER A 54 3.90 -8.71 2.91
C SER A 54 5.11 -8.75 3.84
N SER A 55 4.89 -8.40 5.11
CA SER A 55 5.91 -8.51 6.15
C SER A 55 6.09 -9.92 6.67
N LYS A 56 5.27 -10.86 6.22
CA LYS A 56 5.34 -12.25 6.66
C LYS A 56 6.72 -12.83 6.34
N GLY A 57 7.40 -13.35 7.35
CA GLY A 57 8.75 -13.89 7.21
C GLY A 57 9.86 -12.87 7.46
N ILE A 58 9.55 -11.59 7.60
CA ILE A 58 10.54 -10.57 7.95
C ILE A 58 10.56 -10.45 9.48
N THR A 59 11.66 -10.81 10.10
CA THR A 59 11.79 -10.84 11.56
C THR A 59 12.76 -9.81 12.12
N GLU A 60 13.59 -9.19 11.28
CA GLU A 60 14.59 -8.20 11.69
C GLU A 60 14.06 -6.79 11.52
N GLY A 61 14.33 -5.95 12.53
CA GLY A 61 13.97 -4.54 12.52
C GLY A 61 12.70 -4.25 13.30
N ASN A 62 12.46 -2.97 13.56
CA ASN A 62 11.21 -2.53 14.17
C ASN A 62 10.09 -2.47 13.12
N LYS A 63 8.87 -2.17 13.56
CA LYS A 63 7.70 -2.18 12.68
C LYS A 63 7.84 -1.22 11.50
N SER A 64 8.43 -0.04 11.70
CA SER A 64 8.64 0.94 10.62
C SER A 64 9.69 0.48 9.63
N GLU A 65 10.78 -0.13 10.08
CA GLU A 65 11.80 -0.69 9.21
C GLU A 65 11.26 -1.83 8.36
N ILE A 66 10.46 -2.71 8.97
CA ILE A 66 9.80 -3.81 8.27
C ILE A 66 8.84 -3.27 7.21
N ALA A 67 8.07 -2.24 7.53
CA ALA A 67 7.15 -1.61 6.58
C ALA A 67 7.90 -1.02 5.38
N ALA A 68 9.03 -0.36 5.63
CA ALA A 68 9.87 0.16 4.56
C ALA A 68 10.38 -0.96 3.65
N LYS A 69 10.79 -2.10 4.22
CA LYS A 69 11.22 -3.26 3.43
C LYS A 69 10.08 -3.82 2.56
N VAL A 70 8.87 -3.87 3.09
CA VAL A 70 7.69 -4.29 2.32
C VAL A 70 7.44 -3.32 1.15
N GLY A 71 7.56 -2.01 1.39
CA GLY A 71 7.45 -1.00 0.35
C GLY A 71 8.49 -1.17 -0.74
N GLU A 72 9.74 -1.39 -0.37
CA GLU A 72 10.82 -1.64 -1.33
C GLU A 72 10.57 -2.92 -2.13
N ALA A 73 10.09 -3.99 -1.46
CA ALA A 73 9.80 -5.26 -2.11
C ALA A 73 8.67 -5.15 -3.13
N VAL A 74 7.57 -4.47 -2.81
CA VAL A 74 6.46 -4.29 -3.73
C VAL A 74 6.86 -3.41 -4.90
N ALA A 75 7.69 -2.38 -4.65
CA ALA A 75 8.21 -1.52 -5.71
C ALA A 75 9.07 -2.29 -6.68
N LYS A 76 9.97 -3.13 -6.18
CA LYS A 76 10.83 -3.97 -7.02
C LYS A 76 9.99 -4.88 -7.91
N LYS A 77 9.00 -5.56 -7.36
CA LYS A 77 8.10 -6.43 -8.12
C LYS A 77 7.32 -5.65 -9.17
N ALA A 78 6.84 -4.45 -8.83
CA ALA A 78 6.10 -3.59 -9.74
C ALA A 78 6.97 -3.14 -10.91
N ILE A 79 8.19 -2.70 -10.64
CA ILE A 79 9.15 -2.28 -11.68
C ILE A 79 9.46 -3.45 -12.61
N GLU A 80 9.68 -4.64 -12.07
CA GLU A 80 9.91 -5.86 -12.87
C GLU A 80 8.71 -6.19 -13.77
N ALA A 81 7.50 -5.83 -13.34
CA ALA A 81 6.28 -6.03 -14.12
C ALA A 81 5.98 -4.86 -15.08
N GLY A 82 6.87 -3.87 -15.16
CA GLY A 82 6.69 -2.72 -16.03
C GLY A 82 5.85 -1.59 -15.44
N ILE A 83 5.55 -1.63 -14.16
CA ILE A 83 4.74 -0.62 -13.48
C ILE A 83 5.68 0.37 -12.81
N THR A 84 5.59 1.66 -13.19
CA THR A 84 6.45 2.72 -12.63
C THR A 84 5.65 3.77 -11.86
N THR A 85 4.39 3.98 -12.20
CA THR A 85 3.53 5.00 -11.59
C THR A 85 2.31 4.35 -10.99
N VAL A 86 1.98 4.73 -9.76
CA VAL A 86 0.81 4.22 -9.05
C VAL A 86 0.07 5.36 -8.36
N VAL A 87 -1.18 5.15 -7.98
CA VAL A 87 -1.89 6.01 -7.03
C VAL A 87 -1.87 5.33 -5.67
N PHE A 88 -1.53 6.08 -4.62
CA PHE A 88 -1.42 5.51 -3.28
C PHE A 88 -2.76 5.52 -2.57
N ASP A 89 -3.20 4.35 -2.12
CA ASP A 89 -4.42 4.17 -1.32
C ASP A 89 -4.03 3.67 0.06
N ARG A 90 -4.14 4.54 1.06
CA ARG A 90 -3.84 4.19 2.45
C ARG A 90 -4.91 3.33 3.11
N ASN A 91 -5.98 2.96 2.39
CA ASN A 91 -7.05 2.07 2.85
C ASN A 91 -7.71 2.52 4.16
N GLY A 92 -7.89 3.84 4.34
CA GLY A 92 -8.49 4.43 5.54
C GLY A 92 -7.58 4.50 6.75
N PHE A 93 -6.36 3.96 6.69
CA PHE A 93 -5.36 4.13 7.74
C PHE A 93 -4.77 5.52 7.70
N LEU A 94 -4.32 6.02 8.84
CA LEU A 94 -3.62 7.30 8.88
C LEU A 94 -2.29 7.21 8.14
N PHE A 95 -1.94 8.26 7.41
CA PHE A 95 -0.63 8.35 6.75
C PHE A 95 0.44 8.72 7.77
N HIS A 96 0.78 7.75 8.62
CA HIS A 96 1.67 7.93 9.74
C HIS A 96 2.32 6.59 10.10
N GLY A 97 3.50 6.63 10.69
CA GLY A 97 4.21 5.45 11.17
C GLY A 97 4.46 4.42 10.06
N ARG A 98 3.94 3.22 10.26
CA ARG A 98 4.16 2.09 9.33
C ARG A 98 3.67 2.36 7.92
N VAL A 99 2.51 2.99 7.78
CA VAL A 99 1.93 3.30 6.45
C VAL A 99 2.83 4.28 5.70
N LYS A 100 3.29 5.33 6.39
CA LYS A 100 4.23 6.28 5.81
C LYS A 100 5.55 5.62 5.45
N SER A 101 6.08 4.77 6.33
CA SER A 101 7.34 4.05 6.09
C SER A 101 7.26 3.15 4.87
N LEU A 102 6.13 2.46 4.67
CA LEU A 102 5.90 1.65 3.48
C LEU A 102 5.89 2.52 2.23
N ALA A 103 5.18 3.64 2.25
CA ALA A 103 5.13 4.56 1.12
C ALA A 103 6.52 5.11 0.78
N ASP A 104 7.29 5.50 1.78
CA ASP A 104 8.66 5.99 1.59
C ASP A 104 9.55 4.88 0.99
N GLY A 105 9.41 3.65 1.47
CA GLY A 105 10.13 2.49 0.93
C GLY A 105 9.77 2.22 -0.53
N ALA A 106 8.51 2.32 -0.89
CA ALA A 106 8.05 2.13 -2.26
C ALA A 106 8.60 3.23 -3.19
N ARG A 107 8.64 4.48 -2.73
CA ARG A 107 9.23 5.59 -3.49
C ARG A 107 10.73 5.38 -3.67
N LYS A 108 11.43 4.97 -2.62
CA LYS A 108 12.85 4.66 -2.67
C LYS A 108 13.15 3.52 -3.64
N GLY A 109 12.25 2.54 -3.73
CA GLY A 109 12.34 1.43 -4.67
C GLY A 109 12.06 1.79 -6.12
N GLY A 110 11.64 3.02 -6.41
CA GLY A 110 11.46 3.51 -7.77
C GLY A 110 10.03 3.83 -8.20
N LEU A 111 9.03 3.54 -7.39
CA LEU A 111 7.65 3.88 -7.72
C LEU A 111 7.41 5.38 -7.60
N LYS A 112 6.60 5.90 -8.50
CA LYS A 112 6.21 7.31 -8.54
C LYS A 112 4.76 7.48 -8.11
N PHE A 113 4.58 8.27 -7.08
CA PHE A 113 3.24 8.66 -6.62
C PHE A 113 3.34 9.81 -5.63
#